data_9e49643bd7b916ba5cbda8fabe4df3d2
#
_entry.id   9e49643bd7b916ba5cbda8fabe4df3d2
#
_cell.length_a   1.000
_cell.length_b   1.000
_cell.length_c   1.000
_cell.angle_alpha   90.00
_cell.angle_beta   90.00
_cell.angle_gamma   90.00
#
_symmetry.space_group_name_H-M   'P 1'
#
loop_
_entity.id
_entity.type
_entity.pdbx_description
1 polymer ?
#
loop_
_entity_poly.entity_id
_entity_poly.type
_entity_poly.pdbx_seq_one_letter_code
_entity_poly.pdbx_strand_id
1 'polypeptide(L)'
;DLRISVTDRCNFRCIYCMPKEVFGKDYVFLDRKEILSFEEITRLARVFRELGIEKVRLTGGEPLVRRRLEQLIEMLARIPGLDLTLTTNGSLLTRKAQALKDAGLRRITVSLDSLDDAVFQRMNDVDFPVAGVLEGIEAAAAAGLAPVKINMVVKRGENEDSILPMARFF
;
A
#
# COMPACT_ATOMS: atom_id res chain seq x y z
N ASP A 1 -3.56 16.10 -5.05
CA ASP A 1 -3.11 14.88 -4.37
C ASP A 1 -1.58 14.85 -4.27
N LEU A 2 -1.03 14.60 -3.10
CA LEU A 2 0.39 14.35 -2.88
C LEU A 2 0.60 12.86 -2.61
N ARG A 3 1.51 12.22 -3.35
CA ARG A 3 1.93 10.84 -3.10
C ARG A 3 3.31 10.84 -2.45
N ILE A 4 3.42 10.13 -1.34
CA ILE A 4 4.68 10.04 -0.59
C ILE A 4 5.10 8.58 -0.53
N SER A 5 6.24 8.26 -1.16
CA SER A 5 6.90 6.97 -0.99
C SER A 5 7.63 6.95 0.34
N VAL A 6 7.19 6.09 1.26
CA VAL A 6 7.77 6.02 2.61
C VAL A 6 8.89 4.99 2.74
N THR A 7 9.09 4.15 1.73
CA THR A 7 10.16 3.13 1.67
C THR A 7 10.34 2.66 0.24
N ASP A 8 11.54 2.26 -0.10
CA ASP A 8 11.90 1.58 -1.34
C ASP A 8 11.77 0.04 -1.24
N ARG A 9 11.55 -0.50 -0.02
CA ARG A 9 11.44 -1.94 0.24
C ARG A 9 10.03 -2.44 0.03
N CYS A 10 9.93 -3.64 -0.55
CA CYS A 10 8.67 -4.38 -0.70
C CYS A 10 8.90 -5.85 -0.34
N ASN A 11 7.86 -6.50 0.17
CA ASN A 11 7.86 -7.94 0.42
C ASN A 11 7.34 -8.76 -0.78
N PHE A 12 6.84 -8.10 -1.84
CA PHE A 12 6.53 -8.72 -3.13
C PHE A 12 7.60 -8.39 -4.18
N ARG A 13 7.61 -9.17 -5.28
CA ARG A 13 8.51 -9.02 -6.42
C ARG A 13 7.74 -8.94 -7.73
N CYS A 14 6.64 -8.18 -7.73
CA CYS A 14 5.75 -8.08 -8.88
C CYS A 14 6.53 -7.86 -10.17
N ILE A 15 6.28 -8.72 -11.16
CA ILE A 15 7.02 -8.79 -12.43
C ILE A 15 6.99 -7.48 -13.24
N TYR A 16 6.01 -6.62 -12.97
CA TYR A 16 5.85 -5.30 -13.62
C TYR A 16 6.37 -4.12 -12.79
N CYS A 17 6.81 -4.35 -11.54
CA CYS A 17 7.20 -3.27 -10.61
C CYS A 17 8.60 -3.47 -10.02
N MET A 18 8.84 -4.60 -9.36
CA MET A 18 10.10 -4.92 -8.69
C MET A 18 10.56 -6.36 -9.02
N PRO A 19 10.80 -6.69 -10.30
CA PRO A 19 11.15 -8.04 -10.71
C PRO A 19 12.44 -8.51 -10.04
N LYS A 20 12.52 -9.82 -9.74
CA LYS A 20 13.66 -10.46 -9.04
C LYS A 20 14.99 -10.30 -9.77
N GLU A 21 14.97 -10.18 -11.10
CA GLU A 21 16.14 -10.00 -11.94
C GLU A 21 16.87 -8.68 -11.64
N VAL A 22 16.11 -7.65 -11.20
CA VAL A 22 16.64 -6.34 -10.83
C VAL A 22 16.74 -6.21 -9.31
N PHE A 23 15.68 -6.57 -8.60
CA PHE A 23 15.56 -6.39 -7.13
C PHE A 23 15.84 -7.73 -6.39
N GLY A 24 16.87 -8.45 -6.84
CA GLY A 24 17.29 -9.71 -6.26
C GLY A 24 17.99 -9.55 -4.89
N LYS A 25 18.67 -10.63 -4.48
CA LYS A 25 19.34 -10.71 -3.17
C LYS A 25 20.47 -9.68 -3.01
N ASP A 26 21.13 -9.31 -4.12
CA ASP A 26 22.28 -8.42 -4.14
C ASP A 26 21.89 -6.96 -4.37
N TYR A 27 20.58 -6.66 -4.52
CA TYR A 27 20.12 -5.30 -4.69
C TYR A 27 20.26 -4.51 -3.38
N VAL A 28 20.94 -3.37 -3.47
CA VAL A 28 21.18 -2.49 -2.33
C VAL A 28 20.07 -1.47 -2.23
N PHE A 29 19.15 -1.68 -1.27
CA PHE A 29 18.13 -0.70 -0.92
C PHE A 29 18.72 0.46 -0.13
N LEU A 30 18.07 1.62 -0.17
CA LEU A 30 18.50 2.81 0.56
C LEU A 30 18.71 2.54 2.05
N ASP A 31 19.74 3.13 2.61
CA ASP A 31 19.93 3.17 4.05
C ASP A 31 18.82 4.00 4.71
N ARG A 32 18.50 3.66 5.97
CA ARG A 32 17.46 4.39 6.71
C ARG A 32 17.71 5.90 6.80
N LYS A 33 18.96 6.33 6.81
CA LYS A 33 19.37 7.74 6.85
C LYS A 33 19.12 8.49 5.54
N GLU A 34 18.93 7.78 4.43
CA GLU A 34 18.66 8.33 3.11
C GLU A 34 17.16 8.45 2.82
N ILE A 35 16.31 7.86 3.68
CA ILE A 35 14.87 7.94 3.59
C ILE A 35 14.39 9.01 4.57
N LEU A 36 13.48 9.90 4.14
CA LEU A 36 12.90 10.93 5.00
C LEU A 36 12.38 10.36 6.32
N SER A 37 12.67 11.05 7.42
CA SER A 37 12.09 10.76 8.73
C SER A 37 10.59 11.07 8.74
N PHE A 38 9.88 10.61 9.76
CA PHE A 38 8.44 10.90 9.91
C PHE A 38 8.19 12.39 10.17
N GLU A 39 9.11 13.04 10.88
CA GLU A 39 9.09 14.47 11.16
C GLU A 39 9.28 15.29 9.87
N GLU A 40 10.22 14.90 9.01
CA GLU A 40 10.45 15.55 7.72
C GLU A 40 9.25 15.38 6.78
N ILE A 41 8.70 14.17 6.69
CA ILE A 41 7.48 13.91 5.91
C ILE A 41 6.32 14.76 6.41
N THR A 42 6.15 14.84 7.74
CA THR A 42 5.07 15.63 8.35
C THR A 42 5.25 17.12 8.08
N ARG A 43 6.49 17.63 8.16
CA ARG A 43 6.81 19.02 7.82
C ARG A 43 6.49 19.32 6.36
N LEU A 44 6.91 18.46 5.44
CA LEU A 44 6.60 18.61 4.02
C LEU A 44 5.09 18.57 3.76
N ALA A 45 4.37 17.65 4.39
CA ALA A 45 2.92 17.55 4.24
C ALA A 45 2.20 18.83 4.70
N ARG A 46 2.67 19.50 5.77
CA ARG A 46 2.14 20.81 6.21
C ARG A 46 2.37 21.89 5.18
N VAL A 47 3.60 22.01 4.66
CA VAL A 47 3.92 22.98 3.60
C VAL A 47 3.04 22.76 2.37
N PHE A 48 2.90 21.51 1.93
CA PHE A 48 2.03 21.20 0.80
C PHE A 48 0.54 21.46 1.10
N ARG A 49 0.11 21.28 2.35
CA ARG A 49 -1.25 21.61 2.77
C ARG A 49 -1.53 23.12 2.69
N GLU A 50 -0.59 23.96 3.09
CA GLU A 50 -0.63 25.42 2.94
C GLU A 50 -0.68 25.85 1.45
N LEU A 51 -0.06 25.08 0.56
CA LEU A 51 -0.13 25.27 -0.89
C LEU A 51 -1.42 24.68 -1.54
N GLY A 52 -2.41 24.24 -0.75
CA GLY A 52 -3.70 23.80 -1.24
C GLY A 52 -3.83 22.30 -1.50
N ILE A 53 -2.86 21.47 -1.08
CA ILE A 53 -3.02 20.01 -1.15
C ILE A 53 -4.00 19.55 -0.07
N GLU A 54 -5.05 18.85 -0.48
CA GLU A 54 -6.09 18.34 0.42
C GLU A 54 -5.93 16.85 0.74
N LYS A 55 -5.15 16.13 -0.07
CA LYS A 55 -5.01 14.68 0.05
C LYS A 55 -3.57 14.23 0.00
N VAL A 56 -3.21 13.38 0.96
CA VAL A 56 -1.93 12.66 0.99
C VAL A 56 -2.19 11.17 0.85
N ARG A 57 -1.46 10.54 -0.07
CA ARG A 57 -1.43 9.10 -0.25
C ARG A 57 -0.06 8.55 0.14
N LEU A 58 -0.02 7.75 1.18
CA LEU A 58 1.17 6.98 1.54
C LEU A 58 1.31 5.76 0.63
N THR A 59 2.51 5.57 0.12
CA THR A 59 2.90 4.48 -0.78
C THR A 59 4.38 4.14 -0.55
N GLY A 60 5.00 3.42 -1.47
CA GLY A 60 6.41 3.07 -1.40
C GLY A 60 6.68 1.88 -2.31
N GLY A 61 7.59 1.01 -1.92
CA GLY A 61 7.50 -0.39 -2.25
C GLY A 61 6.23 -0.93 -1.58
N GLU A 62 6.33 -1.53 -0.39
CA GLU A 62 5.17 -1.80 0.46
C GLU A 62 5.24 -0.94 1.72
N PRO A 63 4.35 0.05 1.91
CA PRO A 63 4.44 0.97 3.05
C PRO A 63 4.31 0.26 4.40
N LEU A 64 3.56 -0.84 4.49
CA LEU A 64 3.35 -1.56 5.74
C LEU A 64 4.59 -2.32 6.24
N VAL A 65 5.66 -2.46 5.42
CA VAL A 65 6.94 -2.98 5.89
C VAL A 65 7.78 -1.92 6.62
N ARG A 66 7.45 -0.62 6.46
CA ARG A 66 8.11 0.42 7.24
C ARG A 66 7.68 0.33 8.70
N ARG A 67 8.66 0.15 9.59
CA ARG A 67 8.40 0.02 11.03
C ARG A 67 7.72 1.27 11.57
N ARG A 68 6.71 1.08 12.43
CA ARG A 68 5.98 2.17 13.11
C ARG A 68 5.29 3.15 12.16
N LEU A 69 4.81 2.67 11.00
CA LEU A 69 4.10 3.53 10.04
C LEU A 69 2.88 4.22 10.66
N GLU A 70 2.23 3.57 11.62
CA GLU A 70 1.12 4.12 12.41
C GLU A 70 1.48 5.45 13.10
N GLN A 71 2.73 5.64 13.53
CA GLN A 71 3.19 6.92 14.11
C GLN A 71 3.19 8.04 13.07
N LEU A 72 3.63 7.76 11.83
CA LEU A 72 3.55 8.74 10.75
C LEU A 72 2.09 9.09 10.44
N ILE A 73 1.21 8.09 10.40
CA ILE A 73 -0.22 8.29 10.14
C ILE A 73 -0.82 9.19 11.22
N GLU A 74 -0.52 8.94 12.50
CA GLU A 74 -0.96 9.78 13.61
C GLU A 74 -0.47 11.23 13.49
N MET A 75 0.81 11.43 13.13
CA MET A 75 1.37 12.77 12.92
C MET A 75 0.70 13.51 11.77
N LEU A 76 0.41 12.83 10.65
CA LEU A 76 -0.27 13.40 9.50
C LEU A 76 -1.76 13.65 9.76
N ALA A 77 -2.44 12.77 10.51
CA ALA A 77 -3.85 12.91 10.87
C ALA A 77 -4.13 14.17 11.73
N ARG A 78 -3.11 14.69 12.42
CA ARG A 78 -3.19 15.95 13.17
C ARG A 78 -3.15 17.21 12.30
N ILE A 79 -2.91 17.08 10.99
CA ILE A 79 -2.92 18.22 10.05
C ILE A 79 -4.37 18.49 9.64
N PRO A 80 -4.93 19.68 9.96
CA PRO A 80 -6.34 19.96 9.69
C PRO A 80 -6.67 19.92 8.19
N GLY A 81 -7.80 19.31 7.86
CA GLY A 81 -8.31 19.25 6.49
C GLY A 81 -7.52 18.35 5.54
N LEU A 82 -6.63 17.50 6.04
CA LEU A 82 -5.89 16.54 5.23
C LEU A 82 -6.64 15.21 5.13
N ASP A 83 -6.98 14.80 3.91
CA ASP A 83 -7.50 13.46 3.61
C ASP A 83 -6.33 12.48 3.45
N LEU A 84 -6.22 11.54 4.39
CA LEU A 84 -5.10 10.60 4.45
C LEU A 84 -5.53 9.22 3.96
N THR A 85 -4.79 8.70 2.99
CA THR A 85 -5.01 7.36 2.41
C THR A 85 -3.70 6.61 2.25
N LEU A 86 -3.79 5.29 2.18
CA LEU A 86 -2.67 4.36 2.02
C LEU A 86 -2.93 3.45 0.82
N THR A 87 -1.87 3.10 0.07
CA THR A 87 -1.92 2.03 -0.94
C THR A 87 -0.99 0.91 -0.50
N THR A 88 -1.48 -0.33 -0.47
CA THR A 88 -0.77 -1.52 0.02
C THR A 88 -1.07 -2.74 -0.84
N ASN A 89 -0.18 -3.72 -0.82
CA ASN A 89 -0.42 -5.05 -1.41
C ASN A 89 -1.33 -5.95 -0.53
N GLY A 90 -1.73 -5.48 0.64
CA GLY A 90 -2.67 -6.17 1.53
C GLY A 90 -2.06 -7.25 2.42
N SER A 91 -0.87 -7.74 2.15
CA SER A 91 -0.27 -8.90 2.84
C SER A 91 -0.10 -8.75 4.36
N LEU A 92 -0.08 -7.52 4.86
CA LEU A 92 0.11 -7.23 6.30
C LEU A 92 -1.16 -6.65 6.95
N LEU A 93 -2.25 -6.49 6.22
CA LEU A 93 -3.45 -5.80 6.71
C LEU A 93 -4.13 -6.53 7.85
N THR A 94 -4.22 -7.85 7.81
CA THR A 94 -4.85 -8.66 8.89
C THR A 94 -4.28 -8.30 10.27
N ARG A 95 -2.99 -7.97 10.34
CA ARG A 95 -2.30 -7.62 11.60
C ARG A 95 -2.27 -6.13 11.90
N LYS A 96 -2.49 -5.27 10.90
CA LYS A 96 -2.24 -3.82 11.01
C LYS A 96 -3.49 -2.95 10.86
N ALA A 97 -4.58 -3.46 10.31
CA ALA A 97 -5.76 -2.66 9.96
C ALA A 97 -6.28 -1.83 11.14
N GLN A 98 -6.45 -2.44 12.30
CA GLN A 98 -6.93 -1.73 13.48
C GLN A 98 -5.99 -0.61 13.93
N ALA A 99 -4.68 -0.89 14.01
CA ALA A 99 -3.69 0.12 14.42
C ALA A 99 -3.61 1.30 13.42
N LEU A 100 -3.77 1.04 12.12
CA LEU A 100 -3.83 2.08 11.10
C LEU A 100 -5.07 2.97 11.28
N LYS A 101 -6.22 2.34 11.58
CA LYS A 101 -7.47 3.08 11.87
C LYS A 101 -7.36 3.94 13.10
N ASP A 102 -6.85 3.37 14.19
CA ASP A 102 -6.68 4.07 15.48
C ASP A 102 -5.71 5.26 15.33
N ALA A 103 -4.70 5.13 14.48
CA ALA A 103 -3.78 6.22 14.13
C ALA A 103 -4.43 7.34 13.28
N GLY A 104 -5.65 7.15 12.78
CA GLY A 104 -6.39 8.17 12.04
C GLY A 104 -6.44 7.97 10.52
N LEU A 105 -6.00 6.81 9.99
CA LEU A 105 -6.21 6.49 8.57
C LEU A 105 -7.72 6.36 8.30
N ARG A 106 -8.17 6.96 7.20
CA ARG A 106 -9.60 6.95 6.85
C ARG A 106 -9.94 5.90 5.81
N ARG A 107 -9.12 5.78 4.79
CA ARG A 107 -9.38 4.94 3.61
C ARG A 107 -8.11 4.23 3.17
N ILE A 108 -8.32 3.09 2.53
CA ILE A 108 -7.22 2.28 2.02
C ILE A 108 -7.47 1.86 0.57
N THR A 109 -6.39 1.71 -0.18
CA THR A 109 -6.39 1.07 -1.49
C THR A 109 -5.56 -0.19 -1.40
N VAL A 110 -6.13 -1.32 -1.79
CA VAL A 110 -5.44 -2.61 -1.84
C VAL A 110 -5.17 -2.99 -3.29
N SER A 111 -3.93 -3.34 -3.59
CA SER A 111 -3.53 -3.84 -4.91
C SER A 111 -3.76 -5.35 -4.94
N LEU A 112 -4.62 -5.80 -5.87
CA LEU A 112 -4.93 -7.21 -6.10
C LEU A 112 -5.17 -7.43 -7.59
N ASP A 113 -4.34 -8.26 -8.21
CA ASP A 113 -4.29 -8.39 -9.67
C ASP A 113 -5.08 -9.60 -10.21
N SER A 114 -5.52 -10.51 -9.34
CA SER A 114 -6.37 -11.65 -9.66
C SER A 114 -6.98 -12.26 -8.41
N LEU A 115 -8.13 -12.97 -8.56
CA LEU A 115 -8.70 -13.88 -7.56
C LEU A 115 -8.21 -15.32 -7.75
N ASP A 116 -7.53 -15.62 -8.84
CA ASP A 116 -6.91 -16.91 -9.10
C ASP A 116 -5.49 -16.93 -8.52
N ASP A 117 -5.20 -17.87 -7.62
CA ASP A 117 -3.91 -17.97 -6.93
C ASP A 117 -2.75 -18.16 -7.89
N ALA A 118 -2.90 -18.97 -8.94
CA ALA A 118 -1.83 -19.23 -9.88
C ALA A 118 -1.46 -17.96 -10.68
N VAL A 119 -2.48 -17.19 -11.09
CA VAL A 119 -2.29 -15.92 -11.79
C VAL A 119 -1.68 -14.89 -10.82
N PHE A 120 -2.22 -14.77 -9.61
CA PHE A 120 -1.76 -13.81 -8.62
C PHE A 120 -0.30 -14.06 -8.21
N GLN A 121 0.07 -15.33 -7.95
CA GLN A 121 1.43 -15.69 -7.58
C GLN A 121 2.43 -15.47 -8.73
N ARG A 122 2.04 -15.72 -9.98
CA ARG A 122 2.89 -15.34 -11.13
C ARG A 122 3.10 -13.82 -11.21
N MET A 123 2.06 -13.03 -10.96
CA MET A 123 2.14 -11.57 -11.03
C MET A 123 2.97 -10.96 -9.91
N ASN A 124 2.83 -11.46 -8.67
CA ASN A 124 3.54 -10.94 -7.50
C ASN A 124 4.91 -11.61 -7.26
N ASP A 125 5.16 -12.74 -7.91
CA ASP A 125 6.40 -13.54 -7.89
C ASP A 125 6.90 -13.88 -6.47
N VAL A 126 5.96 -14.16 -5.57
CA VAL A 126 6.21 -14.68 -4.23
C VAL A 126 5.11 -15.70 -3.87
N ASP A 127 5.43 -16.61 -2.94
CA ASP A 127 4.46 -17.60 -2.43
C ASP A 127 3.55 -16.93 -1.37
N PHE A 128 2.61 -16.10 -1.85
CA PHE A 128 1.59 -15.47 -1.01
C PHE A 128 0.20 -15.69 -1.63
N PRO A 129 -0.76 -16.30 -0.88
CA PRO A 129 -2.06 -16.64 -1.42
C PRO A 129 -3.02 -15.45 -1.50
N VAL A 130 -3.94 -15.49 -2.47
CA VAL A 130 -5.04 -14.52 -2.60
C VAL A 130 -5.85 -14.43 -1.30
N ALA A 131 -6.12 -15.58 -0.66
CA ALA A 131 -6.88 -15.64 0.59
C ALA A 131 -6.32 -14.68 1.66
N GLY A 132 -5.00 -14.59 1.80
CA GLY A 132 -4.37 -13.67 2.77
C GLY A 132 -4.58 -12.19 2.44
N VAL A 133 -4.75 -11.84 1.16
CA VAL A 133 -5.12 -10.47 0.76
C VAL A 133 -6.60 -10.22 1.05
N LEU A 134 -7.48 -11.18 0.75
CA LEU A 134 -8.92 -11.07 1.02
C LEU A 134 -9.20 -10.93 2.52
N GLU A 135 -8.58 -11.75 3.36
CA GLU A 135 -8.63 -11.61 4.82
C GLU A 135 -8.16 -10.22 5.28
N GLY A 136 -7.12 -9.69 4.65
CA GLY A 136 -6.64 -8.32 4.90
C GLY A 136 -7.65 -7.24 4.51
N ILE A 137 -8.37 -7.42 3.41
CA ILE A 137 -9.46 -6.52 2.97
C ILE A 137 -10.61 -6.56 3.97
N GLU A 138 -11.02 -7.76 4.41
CA GLU A 138 -12.05 -7.93 5.43
C GLU A 138 -11.65 -7.28 6.76
N ALA A 139 -10.41 -7.49 7.21
CA ALA A 139 -9.89 -6.85 8.41
C ALA A 139 -9.89 -5.33 8.30
N ALA A 140 -9.55 -4.77 7.13
CA ALA A 140 -9.60 -3.34 6.88
C ALA A 140 -11.04 -2.80 6.93
N ALA A 141 -11.98 -3.50 6.32
CA ALA A 141 -13.41 -3.14 6.37
C ALA A 141 -13.96 -3.22 7.80
N ALA A 142 -13.66 -4.29 8.54
CA ALA A 142 -14.07 -4.48 9.93
C ALA A 142 -13.49 -3.39 10.86
N ALA A 143 -12.26 -2.94 10.62
CA ALA A 143 -11.65 -1.82 11.33
C ALA A 143 -12.25 -0.44 10.96
N GLY A 144 -13.15 -0.37 9.96
CA GLY A 144 -13.77 0.88 9.51
C GLY A 144 -12.88 1.71 8.57
N LEU A 145 -11.95 1.09 7.85
CA LEU A 145 -11.17 1.71 6.77
C LEU A 145 -11.96 1.69 5.44
N ALA A 146 -13.23 2.07 5.49
CA ALA A 146 -14.14 2.01 4.36
C ALA A 146 -14.31 3.38 3.69
N PRO A 147 -14.63 3.42 2.36
CA PRO A 147 -14.62 2.26 1.46
C PRO A 147 -13.20 1.76 1.14
N VAL A 148 -13.03 0.44 1.08
CA VAL A 148 -11.79 -0.17 0.58
C VAL A 148 -11.80 -0.10 -0.94
N LYS A 149 -10.79 0.52 -1.53
CA LYS A 149 -10.61 0.54 -2.97
C LYS A 149 -9.70 -0.59 -3.40
N ILE A 150 -10.12 -1.35 -4.41
CA ILE A 150 -9.26 -2.35 -5.04
C ILE A 150 -8.64 -1.76 -6.30
N ASN A 151 -7.35 -1.98 -6.46
CA ASN A 151 -6.58 -1.56 -7.62
C ASN A 151 -6.01 -2.79 -8.31
N MET A 152 -6.27 -2.95 -9.60
CA MET A 152 -5.78 -4.05 -10.42
C MET A 152 -4.86 -3.50 -11.50
N VAL A 153 -3.67 -4.04 -11.64
CA VAL A 153 -2.82 -3.84 -12.82
C VAL A 153 -3.19 -4.93 -13.83
N VAL A 154 -3.58 -4.53 -15.03
CA VAL A 154 -3.84 -5.47 -16.13
C VAL A 154 -2.62 -5.51 -17.04
N LYS A 155 -2.01 -6.69 -17.14
CA LYS A 155 -0.88 -6.95 -18.02
C LYS A 155 -1.31 -7.94 -19.11
N ARG A 156 -1.17 -7.52 -20.37
CA ARG A 156 -1.57 -8.33 -21.52
C ARG A 156 -0.82 -9.67 -21.53
N GLY A 157 -1.56 -10.76 -21.74
CA GLY A 157 -1.05 -12.13 -21.74
C GLY A 157 -0.86 -12.74 -20.35
N GLU A 158 -1.20 -12.01 -19.28
CA GLU A 158 -1.01 -12.50 -17.91
C GLU A 158 -2.33 -12.66 -17.15
N ASN A 159 -3.14 -11.60 -17.06
CA ASN A 159 -4.31 -11.57 -16.18
C ASN A 159 -5.56 -10.88 -16.77
N GLU A 160 -5.67 -10.71 -18.09
CA GLU A 160 -6.85 -10.10 -18.71
C GLU A 160 -8.13 -10.84 -18.36
N ASP A 161 -8.08 -12.17 -18.26
CA ASP A 161 -9.23 -13.00 -17.91
C ASP A 161 -9.71 -12.78 -16.47
N SER A 162 -8.89 -12.15 -15.62
CA SER A 162 -9.24 -11.81 -14.23
C SER A 162 -10.12 -10.56 -14.14
N ILE A 163 -10.23 -9.72 -15.18
CA ILE A 163 -10.97 -8.45 -15.13
C ILE A 163 -12.44 -8.66 -14.75
N LEU A 164 -13.13 -9.55 -15.44
CA LEU A 164 -14.55 -9.80 -15.19
C LEU A 164 -14.81 -10.49 -13.83
N PRO A 165 -14.05 -11.53 -13.42
CA PRO A 165 -14.15 -12.08 -12.08
C PRO A 165 -13.92 -11.05 -10.97
N MET A 166 -12.90 -10.21 -11.09
CA MET A 166 -12.61 -9.13 -10.13
C MET A 166 -13.77 -8.13 -10.05
N ALA A 167 -14.28 -7.64 -11.20
CA ALA A 167 -15.37 -6.68 -11.24
C ALA A 167 -16.72 -7.23 -10.73
N ARG A 168 -16.91 -8.55 -10.74
CA ARG A 168 -18.11 -9.20 -10.19
C ARG A 168 -18.00 -9.47 -8.70
N PHE A 169 -16.79 -9.63 -8.20
CA PHE A 169 -16.54 -9.98 -6.79
C PHE A 169 -16.59 -8.75 -5.88
N PHE A 170 -16.09 -7.59 -6.37
CA PHE A 170 -16.05 -6.33 -5.65
C PHE A 170 -17.12 -5.32 -6.12
#